data_0de0535bd00fcb62297bd4543523d0be
#
_entry.id   0de0535bd00fcb62297bd4543523d0be
#
_cell.length_a   1.000
_cell.length_b   1.000
_cell.length_c   1.000
_cell.angle_alpha   90.00
_cell.angle_beta   90.00
_cell.angle_gamma   90.00
#
_symmetry.space_group_name_H-M   'P 1'
#
loop_
_entity.id
_entity.type
_entity.pdbx_description
1 polymer ?
#
loop_
_entity_poly.entity_id
_entity_poly.type
_entity_poly.pdbx_seq_one_letter_code
_entity_poly.pdbx_strand_id
1 'polypeptide(L)'
;PHRVKSLVIAGCGYGAIPINKTTYNQDADFTNVSFDTAQNIINKGMEIVGSEYALGPSRVQFQNKDPKGWQLFNDQLIKHDAVGSANTLLGVQNKRPNLYDLEKEISEIDSPTLIINGDEDDMCLEVGLFLKRTIKTSGLLIVPKTGHTINLEEPALFNHHLSEFYASINASKWNQRDKRAGIVKL
;
A
#
# COMPACT_ATOMS: atom_id res chain seq x y z
N PRO A 1 2.30 -20.11 -6.07
CA PRO A 1 1.32 -19.61 -7.05
C PRO A 1 0.07 -20.48 -7.10
N HIS A 2 0.21 -21.84 -7.21
CA HIS A 2 -0.93 -22.77 -7.36
C HIS A 2 -2.03 -22.70 -6.27
N ARG A 3 -1.77 -22.06 -5.15
CA ARG A 3 -2.75 -21.84 -4.06
C ARG A 3 -3.41 -20.46 -4.09
N VAL A 4 -2.97 -19.55 -4.95
CA VAL A 4 -3.46 -18.18 -5.05
C VAL A 4 -4.30 -18.06 -6.30
N LYS A 5 -5.60 -17.80 -6.14
CA LYS A 5 -6.55 -17.63 -7.25
C LYS A 5 -6.60 -16.19 -7.77
N SER A 6 -6.36 -15.24 -6.90
CA SER A 6 -6.34 -13.81 -7.22
C SER A 6 -5.58 -13.03 -6.16
N LEU A 7 -5.14 -11.82 -6.51
CA LEU A 7 -4.47 -10.87 -5.62
C LEU A 7 -5.25 -9.55 -5.58
N VAL A 8 -5.32 -8.97 -4.41
CA VAL A 8 -5.72 -7.57 -4.22
C VAL A 8 -4.57 -6.85 -3.51
N ILE A 9 -4.04 -5.82 -4.14
CA ILE A 9 -2.92 -5.03 -3.64
C ILE A 9 -3.45 -3.62 -3.40
N ALA A 10 -3.65 -3.24 -2.16
CA ALA A 10 -4.20 -1.95 -1.77
C ALA A 10 -3.21 -1.17 -0.91
N GLY A 11 -2.95 0.09 -1.27
CA GLY A 11 -2.05 0.97 -0.53
C GLY A 11 -0.65 0.36 -0.36
N CYS A 12 -0.06 -0.17 -1.43
CA CYS A 12 1.25 -0.82 -1.37
C CYS A 12 2.37 0.16 -1.68
N GLY A 13 3.24 0.42 -0.69
CA GLY A 13 4.46 1.22 -0.85
C GLY A 13 5.68 0.41 -1.28
N TYR A 14 6.81 1.08 -1.43
CA TYR A 14 8.06 0.54 -2.02
C TYR A 14 8.74 -0.59 -1.25
N GLY A 15 8.53 -0.68 0.06
CA GLY A 15 9.44 -1.45 0.91
C GLY A 15 10.64 -0.61 1.37
N ALA A 16 11.82 -1.20 1.53
CA ALA A 16 13.05 -0.47 1.77
C ALA A 16 13.53 0.19 0.48
N ILE A 17 13.74 1.52 0.47
CA ILE A 17 14.08 2.28 -0.74
C ILE A 17 15.58 2.59 -0.76
N PRO A 18 16.29 2.28 -1.84
CA PRO A 18 17.47 3.03 -2.22
C PRO A 18 17.06 4.40 -2.78
N ILE A 19 17.60 5.45 -2.22
CA ILE A 19 17.31 6.87 -2.48
C ILE A 19 17.30 7.27 -3.97
N ASN A 20 17.94 6.51 -4.82
CA ASN A 20 18.18 6.82 -6.24
C ASN A 20 17.09 6.30 -7.21
N LYS A 21 16.02 5.69 -6.74
CA LYS A 21 14.99 5.08 -7.63
C LYS A 21 13.61 5.74 -7.57
N THR A 22 13.41 6.75 -6.73
CA THR A 22 12.14 7.47 -6.66
C THR A 22 12.31 8.93 -7.01
N THR A 23 11.41 9.45 -7.85
CA THR A 23 11.37 10.88 -8.18
C THR A 23 10.74 11.70 -7.06
N TYR A 24 10.04 11.08 -6.13
CA TYR A 24 9.12 11.76 -5.20
C TYR A 24 9.75 12.25 -3.88
N ASN A 25 10.89 11.75 -3.46
CA ASN A 25 11.56 12.28 -2.26
C ASN A 25 13.03 11.87 -2.25
N GLN A 26 13.86 12.61 -2.97
CA GLN A 26 15.29 12.33 -3.10
C GLN A 26 16.07 12.51 -1.78
N ASP A 27 15.46 13.19 -0.78
CA ASP A 27 16.10 13.55 0.48
C ASP A 27 15.67 12.70 1.69
N ALA A 28 14.74 11.75 1.52
CA ALA A 28 14.25 10.94 2.66
C ALA A 28 15.03 9.63 2.80
N ASP A 29 15.85 9.55 3.83
CA ASP A 29 16.50 8.30 4.26
C ASP A 29 15.52 7.42 5.05
N PHE A 30 14.69 6.65 4.32
CA PHE A 30 13.70 5.76 4.89
C PHE A 30 14.30 4.56 5.65
N THR A 31 15.58 4.26 5.49
CA THR A 31 16.24 3.18 6.23
C THR A 31 16.35 3.52 7.71
N ASN A 32 16.51 4.79 8.04
CA ASN A 32 16.58 5.26 9.41
C ASN A 32 15.18 5.52 10.03
N VAL A 33 14.16 5.84 9.22
CA VAL A 33 12.80 6.17 9.74
C VAL A 33 12.21 5.02 10.56
N SER A 34 12.29 3.78 10.08
CA SER A 34 11.77 2.61 10.83
C SER A 34 12.56 2.37 12.10
N PHE A 35 13.88 2.56 12.08
CA PHE A 35 14.75 2.42 13.24
C PHE A 35 14.45 3.50 14.28
N ASP A 36 14.43 4.76 13.87
CA ASP A 36 14.17 5.91 14.77
C ASP A 36 12.77 5.82 15.38
N THR A 37 11.77 5.42 14.58
CA THR A 37 10.40 5.21 15.08
C THR A 37 10.37 4.08 16.11
N ALA A 38 11.06 2.97 15.86
CA ALA A 38 11.15 1.88 16.83
C ALA A 38 11.81 2.32 18.15
N GLN A 39 12.88 3.10 18.08
CA GLN A 39 13.54 3.66 19.28
C GLN A 39 12.61 4.64 20.02
N ASN A 40 11.89 5.47 19.29
CA ASN A 40 10.91 6.38 19.90
C ASN A 40 9.77 5.61 20.60
N ILE A 41 9.27 4.51 20.00
CA ILE A 41 8.26 3.66 20.63
C ILE A 41 8.78 3.05 21.95
N ILE A 42 10.00 2.54 21.96
CA ILE A 42 10.61 1.97 23.19
C ILE A 42 10.79 3.05 24.27
N ASN A 43 11.21 4.25 23.88
CA ASN A 43 11.54 5.33 24.81
C ASN A 43 10.30 6.10 25.31
N LYS A 44 9.29 6.31 24.47
CA LYS A 44 8.13 7.18 24.74
C LYS A 44 6.81 6.40 24.88
N GLY A 45 6.77 5.14 24.44
CA GLY A 45 5.56 4.29 24.42
C GLY A 45 4.64 4.53 23.23
N MET A 46 3.70 3.59 23.04
CA MET A 46 2.71 3.65 21.95
C MET A 46 1.66 4.74 22.16
N GLU A 47 1.39 5.17 23.37
CA GLU A 47 0.44 6.25 23.63
C GLU A 47 0.85 7.55 22.92
N ILE A 48 2.14 7.89 22.97
CA ILE A 48 2.69 9.09 22.34
C ILE A 48 2.91 8.84 20.84
N VAL A 49 3.75 7.85 20.51
CA VAL A 49 4.19 7.62 19.12
C VAL A 49 3.05 7.13 18.23
N GLY A 50 2.13 6.32 18.78
CA GLY A 50 0.93 5.87 18.09
C GLY A 50 0.01 7.03 17.74
N SER A 51 -0.21 7.96 18.67
CA SER A 51 -1.01 9.17 18.43
C SER A 51 -0.38 10.09 17.37
N GLU A 52 0.95 10.28 17.41
CA GLU A 52 1.68 11.01 16.38
C GLU A 52 1.53 10.34 14.99
N TYR A 53 1.65 9.02 14.94
CA TYR A 53 1.46 8.24 13.70
C TYR A 53 0.03 8.36 13.16
N ALA A 54 -0.99 8.34 14.04
CA ALA A 54 -2.39 8.47 13.65
C ALA A 54 -2.72 9.84 13.04
N LEU A 55 -1.93 10.87 13.34
CA LEU A 55 -2.02 12.23 12.77
C LEU A 55 -1.16 12.39 11.50
N GLY A 56 -0.41 11.37 11.12
CA GLY A 56 0.49 11.42 9.97
C GLY A 56 -0.22 11.51 8.62
N PRO A 57 0.50 11.86 7.54
CA PRO A 57 -0.07 12.14 6.23
C PRO A 57 -0.89 10.99 5.66
N SER A 58 -0.51 9.74 5.93
CA SER A 58 -1.24 8.56 5.48
C SER A 58 -2.59 8.33 6.20
N ARG A 59 -2.97 9.16 7.15
CA ARG A 59 -4.23 9.05 7.93
C ARG A 59 -5.08 10.31 7.90
N VAL A 60 -4.59 11.40 7.34
CA VAL A 60 -5.30 12.70 7.29
C VAL A 60 -6.64 12.59 6.58
N GLN A 61 -6.71 11.89 5.44
CA GLN A 61 -7.96 11.74 4.70
C GLN A 61 -8.97 10.86 5.46
N PHE A 62 -8.50 9.84 6.15
CA PHE A 62 -9.37 9.04 7.02
C PHE A 62 -9.97 9.90 8.15
N GLN A 63 -9.14 10.71 8.81
CA GLN A 63 -9.62 11.63 9.85
C GLN A 63 -10.66 12.62 9.31
N ASN A 64 -10.43 13.17 8.12
CA ASN A 64 -11.33 14.15 7.50
C ASN A 64 -12.68 13.53 7.11
N LYS A 65 -12.69 12.30 6.59
CA LYS A 65 -13.89 11.63 6.08
C LYS A 65 -14.70 10.93 7.16
N ASP A 66 -14.02 10.27 8.11
CA ASP A 66 -14.63 9.55 9.23
C ASP A 66 -13.90 9.84 10.55
N PRO A 67 -14.13 11.01 11.18
CA PRO A 67 -13.47 11.36 12.44
C PRO A 67 -13.72 10.35 13.57
N LYS A 68 -14.89 9.70 13.58
CA LYS A 68 -15.24 8.70 14.60
C LYS A 68 -14.49 7.39 14.39
N GLY A 69 -14.44 6.91 13.15
CA GLY A 69 -13.65 5.74 12.78
C GLY A 69 -12.16 5.98 13.01
N TRP A 70 -11.67 7.16 12.68
CA TRP A 70 -10.29 7.55 12.96
C TRP A 70 -9.99 7.57 14.47
N GLN A 71 -10.90 8.11 15.30
CA GLN A 71 -10.72 8.09 16.76
C GLN A 71 -10.64 6.66 17.29
N LEU A 72 -11.51 5.77 16.83
CA LEU A 72 -11.48 4.36 17.21
C LEU A 72 -10.16 3.69 16.79
N PHE A 73 -9.66 3.98 15.59
CA PHE A 73 -8.35 3.54 15.11
C PHE A 73 -7.23 4.00 16.04
N ASN A 74 -7.20 5.29 16.39
CA ASN A 74 -6.21 5.85 17.30
C ASN A 74 -6.26 5.18 18.68
N ASP A 75 -7.46 5.03 19.27
CA ASP A 75 -7.67 4.42 20.59
C ASP A 75 -7.22 2.94 20.64
N GLN A 76 -7.26 2.25 19.52
CA GLN A 76 -6.73 0.89 19.40
C GLN A 76 -5.22 0.88 19.19
N LEU A 77 -4.70 1.75 18.33
CA LEU A 77 -3.29 1.83 18.00
C LEU A 77 -2.42 2.13 19.22
N ILE A 78 -2.83 3.08 20.07
CA ILE A 78 -2.09 3.45 21.27
C ILE A 78 -2.02 2.32 22.34
N LYS A 79 -2.89 1.30 22.22
CA LYS A 79 -2.89 0.13 23.11
C LYS A 79 -1.99 -1.01 22.63
N HIS A 80 -1.38 -0.88 21.46
CA HIS A 80 -0.45 -1.90 20.98
C HIS A 80 0.73 -2.05 21.92
N ASP A 81 1.25 -3.27 22.04
CA ASP A 81 2.46 -3.52 22.79
C ASP A 81 3.66 -2.79 22.16
N ALA A 82 4.36 -2.00 22.97
CA ALA A 82 5.45 -1.17 22.48
C ALA A 82 6.63 -2.00 21.94
N VAL A 83 6.98 -3.10 22.64
CA VAL A 83 8.08 -3.98 22.22
C VAL A 83 7.70 -4.72 20.94
N GLY A 84 6.47 -5.24 20.85
CA GLY A 84 5.94 -5.89 19.65
C GLY A 84 5.92 -4.96 18.45
N SER A 85 5.48 -3.71 18.64
CA SER A 85 5.45 -2.68 17.59
C SER A 85 6.85 -2.31 17.10
N ALA A 86 7.78 -2.07 18.02
CA ALA A 86 9.18 -1.79 17.69
C ALA A 86 9.83 -2.98 16.95
N ASN A 87 9.62 -4.21 17.41
CA ASN A 87 10.15 -5.40 16.77
C ASN A 87 9.57 -5.60 15.35
N THR A 88 8.31 -5.23 15.12
CA THR A 88 7.70 -5.27 13.79
C THR A 88 8.38 -4.29 12.84
N LEU A 89 8.67 -3.07 13.30
CA LEU A 89 9.41 -2.08 12.51
C LEU A 89 10.81 -2.57 12.16
N LEU A 90 11.56 -3.06 13.16
CA LEU A 90 12.95 -3.51 12.97
C LEU A 90 13.07 -4.84 12.21
N GLY A 91 12.18 -5.78 12.51
CA GLY A 91 12.25 -7.14 11.98
C GLY A 91 11.58 -7.34 10.62
N VAL A 92 10.55 -6.56 10.32
CA VAL A 92 9.77 -6.66 9.09
C VAL A 92 9.95 -5.43 8.21
N GLN A 93 9.53 -4.27 8.68
CA GLN A 93 9.50 -3.06 7.83
C GLN A 93 10.89 -2.65 7.36
N ASN A 94 11.87 -2.67 8.24
CA ASN A 94 13.25 -2.29 7.93
C ASN A 94 14.01 -3.35 7.09
N LYS A 95 13.54 -4.60 7.08
CA LYS A 95 14.22 -5.72 6.41
C LYS A 95 13.53 -6.21 5.15
N ARG A 96 12.32 -5.74 4.86
CA ARG A 96 11.62 -6.16 3.65
C ARG A 96 12.36 -5.68 2.40
N PRO A 97 12.35 -6.48 1.32
CA PRO A 97 13.00 -6.07 0.07
C PRO A 97 12.31 -4.85 -0.54
N ASN A 98 13.03 -4.13 -1.38
CA ASN A 98 12.46 -3.13 -2.26
C ASN A 98 11.70 -3.83 -3.39
N LEU A 99 10.47 -3.39 -3.69
CA LEU A 99 9.65 -3.99 -4.75
C LEU A 99 10.28 -3.87 -6.15
N TYR A 100 11.03 -2.81 -6.41
CA TYR A 100 11.70 -2.65 -7.70
C TYR A 100 12.81 -3.69 -7.93
N ASP A 101 13.45 -4.17 -6.85
CA ASP A 101 14.46 -5.22 -6.94
C ASP A 101 13.84 -6.61 -7.22
N LEU A 102 12.52 -6.75 -7.03
CA LEU A 102 11.73 -7.96 -7.29
C LEU A 102 10.99 -7.90 -8.65
N GLU A 103 11.36 -7.00 -9.56
CA GLU A 103 10.65 -6.81 -10.83
C GLU A 103 10.49 -8.10 -11.62
N LYS A 104 11.54 -8.93 -11.65
CA LYS A 104 11.52 -10.22 -12.36
C LYS A 104 10.46 -11.15 -11.76
N GLU A 105 10.50 -11.37 -10.46
CA GLU A 105 9.58 -12.24 -9.73
C GLU A 105 8.14 -11.73 -9.83
N ILE A 106 7.94 -10.42 -9.74
CA ILE A 106 6.64 -9.77 -9.90
C ILE A 106 6.10 -9.97 -11.32
N SER A 107 6.96 -9.94 -12.34
CA SER A 107 6.57 -10.16 -13.74
C SER A 107 6.09 -11.59 -14.03
N GLU A 108 6.43 -12.55 -13.16
CA GLU A 108 6.02 -13.97 -13.22
C GLU A 108 4.65 -14.22 -12.54
N ILE A 109 4.01 -13.18 -11.98
CA ILE A 109 2.67 -13.30 -11.38
C ILE A 109 1.63 -13.45 -12.49
N ASP A 110 1.00 -14.62 -12.55
CA ASP A 110 -0.07 -14.95 -13.49
C ASP A 110 -1.48 -14.83 -12.91
N SER A 111 -1.59 -14.75 -11.58
CA SER A 111 -2.88 -14.61 -10.90
C SER A 111 -3.56 -13.29 -11.27
N PRO A 112 -4.87 -13.28 -11.55
CA PRO A 112 -5.65 -12.06 -11.65
C PRO A 112 -5.35 -11.12 -10.50
N THR A 113 -4.99 -9.88 -10.80
CA THR A 113 -4.54 -8.91 -9.78
C THR A 113 -5.32 -7.60 -9.91
N LEU A 114 -5.88 -7.14 -8.80
CA LEU A 114 -6.46 -5.80 -8.67
C LEU A 114 -5.55 -4.95 -7.79
N ILE A 115 -5.09 -3.81 -8.31
CA ILE A 115 -4.29 -2.81 -7.59
C ILE A 115 -5.22 -1.64 -7.28
N ILE A 116 -5.28 -1.19 -6.02
CA ILE A 116 -6.14 -0.09 -5.58
C ILE A 116 -5.31 0.89 -4.76
N ASN A 117 -5.23 2.14 -5.19
CA ASN A 117 -4.55 3.21 -4.46
C ASN A 117 -5.44 4.47 -4.38
N GLY A 118 -5.27 5.26 -3.32
CA GLY A 118 -5.78 6.62 -3.29
C GLY A 118 -4.87 7.56 -4.09
N ASP A 119 -5.42 8.63 -4.66
CA ASP A 119 -4.64 9.62 -5.43
C ASP A 119 -3.84 10.57 -4.52
N GLU A 120 -4.13 10.59 -3.22
CA GLU A 120 -3.41 11.35 -2.21
C GLU A 120 -2.47 10.46 -1.36
N ASP A 121 -2.25 9.21 -1.78
CA ASP A 121 -1.27 8.28 -1.20
C ASP A 121 0.01 8.26 -2.05
N ASP A 122 0.75 9.37 -1.99
CA ASP A 122 1.93 9.63 -2.83
C ASP A 122 2.95 8.49 -2.83
N MET A 123 3.16 7.87 -1.67
CA MET A 123 4.11 6.76 -1.52
C MET A 123 3.71 5.49 -2.28
N CYS A 124 2.44 5.36 -2.63
CA CYS A 124 1.89 4.17 -3.27
C CYS A 124 1.54 4.37 -4.76
N LEU A 125 1.44 5.61 -5.23
CA LEU A 125 1.05 5.90 -6.62
C LEU A 125 2.03 5.35 -7.64
N GLU A 126 3.33 5.67 -7.51
CA GLU A 126 4.36 5.16 -8.44
C GLU A 126 4.48 3.65 -8.38
N VAL A 127 4.38 3.07 -7.17
CA VAL A 127 4.39 1.62 -6.97
C VAL A 127 3.19 0.97 -7.65
N GLY A 128 2.00 1.57 -7.54
CA GLY A 128 0.80 1.10 -8.23
C GLY A 128 0.98 1.08 -9.75
N LEU A 129 1.59 2.12 -10.32
CA LEU A 129 1.92 2.19 -11.74
C LEU A 129 2.98 1.16 -12.15
N PHE A 130 4.02 0.99 -11.33
CA PHE A 130 5.05 -0.03 -11.54
C PHE A 130 4.43 -1.44 -11.55
N LEU A 131 3.66 -1.80 -10.53
CA LEU A 131 2.98 -3.09 -10.44
C LEU A 131 2.02 -3.31 -11.61
N LYS A 132 1.27 -2.27 -12.03
CA LYS A 132 0.38 -2.33 -13.19
C LYS A 132 1.12 -2.62 -14.49
N ARG A 133 2.33 -2.11 -14.65
CA ARG A 133 3.15 -2.33 -15.85
C ARG A 133 3.84 -3.69 -15.84
N THR A 134 4.19 -4.18 -14.66
CA THR A 134 4.96 -5.42 -14.47
C THR A 134 4.05 -6.65 -14.44
N ILE A 135 2.90 -6.61 -13.74
CA ILE A 135 1.96 -7.74 -13.66
C ILE A 135 1.01 -7.71 -14.86
N LYS A 136 1.15 -8.67 -15.77
CA LYS A 136 0.40 -8.74 -17.03
C LYS A 136 -1.12 -8.87 -16.85
N THR A 137 -1.55 -9.52 -15.78
CA THR A 137 -2.96 -9.78 -15.43
C THR A 137 -3.55 -8.73 -14.49
N SER A 138 -2.88 -7.60 -14.27
CA SER A 138 -3.34 -6.58 -13.32
C SER A 138 -4.33 -5.58 -13.92
N GLY A 139 -5.28 -5.12 -13.08
CA GLY A 139 -6.05 -3.88 -13.22
C GLY A 139 -5.59 -2.87 -12.18
N LEU A 140 -5.65 -1.58 -12.50
CA LEU A 140 -5.33 -0.48 -11.58
C LEU A 140 -6.53 0.43 -11.42
N LEU A 141 -6.91 0.67 -10.17
CA LEU A 141 -7.89 1.67 -9.75
C LEU A 141 -7.17 2.72 -8.90
N ILE A 142 -7.30 3.99 -9.27
CA ILE A 142 -6.91 5.13 -8.46
C ILE A 142 -8.18 5.82 -7.99
N VAL A 143 -8.35 5.94 -6.68
CA VAL A 143 -9.54 6.53 -6.05
C VAL A 143 -9.27 8.01 -5.75
N PRO A 144 -10.05 8.95 -6.32
CA PRO A 144 -9.82 10.37 -6.15
C PRO A 144 -10.12 10.82 -4.72
N LYS A 145 -9.35 11.82 -4.25
CA LYS A 145 -9.49 12.44 -2.92
C LYS A 145 -9.41 11.43 -1.77
N THR A 146 -8.56 10.42 -1.94
CA THR A 146 -8.43 9.30 -1.00
C THR A 146 -6.96 9.09 -0.66
N GLY A 147 -6.68 8.88 0.62
CA GLY A 147 -5.35 8.59 1.13
C GLY A 147 -5.04 7.10 1.17
N HIS A 148 -4.26 6.70 2.16
CA HIS A 148 -3.70 5.36 2.26
C HIS A 148 -4.70 4.29 2.72
N THR A 149 -5.68 4.64 3.54
CA THR A 149 -6.63 3.69 4.14
C THR A 149 -7.92 3.57 3.33
N ILE A 150 -7.81 3.28 2.06
CA ILE A 150 -8.90 3.30 1.08
C ILE A 150 -10.13 2.50 1.54
N ASN A 151 -9.90 1.35 2.16
CA ASN A 151 -10.96 0.48 2.69
C ASN A 151 -11.72 1.09 3.87
N LEU A 152 -11.13 2.04 4.58
CA LEU A 152 -11.75 2.78 5.68
C LEU A 152 -12.31 4.13 5.21
N GLU A 153 -11.63 4.78 4.28
CA GLU A 153 -12.00 6.08 3.75
C GLU A 153 -13.17 6.01 2.77
N GLU A 154 -13.18 4.95 1.94
CA GLU A 154 -14.17 4.73 0.87
C GLU A 154 -14.68 3.28 0.88
N PRO A 155 -15.27 2.77 1.99
CA PRO A 155 -15.61 1.37 2.15
C PRO A 155 -16.62 0.86 1.11
N ALA A 156 -17.58 1.68 0.72
CA ALA A 156 -18.59 1.31 -0.27
C ALA A 156 -17.96 1.12 -1.66
N LEU A 157 -17.09 2.05 -2.08
CA LEU A 157 -16.39 1.99 -3.35
C LEU A 157 -15.39 0.81 -3.35
N PHE A 158 -14.62 0.66 -2.29
CA PHE A 158 -13.66 -0.44 -2.15
C PHE A 158 -14.35 -1.80 -2.28
N ASN A 159 -15.42 -2.04 -1.53
CA ASN A 159 -16.18 -3.29 -1.57
C ASN A 159 -16.87 -3.52 -2.92
N HIS A 160 -17.38 -2.47 -3.57
CA HIS A 160 -17.96 -2.55 -4.91
C HIS A 160 -16.92 -3.07 -5.91
N HIS A 161 -15.74 -2.46 -5.98
CA HIS A 161 -14.70 -2.88 -6.92
C HIS A 161 -14.12 -4.27 -6.63
N LEU A 162 -14.06 -4.69 -5.36
CA LEU A 162 -13.72 -6.07 -5.01
C LEU A 162 -14.76 -7.05 -5.55
N SER A 163 -16.04 -6.73 -5.38
CA SER A 163 -17.14 -7.58 -5.86
C SER A 163 -17.13 -7.73 -7.38
N GLU A 164 -16.96 -6.63 -8.12
CA GLU A 164 -16.82 -6.63 -9.58
C GLU A 164 -15.58 -7.40 -10.04
N PHE A 165 -14.46 -7.25 -9.35
CA PHE A 165 -13.24 -8.00 -9.63
C PHE A 165 -13.47 -9.51 -9.52
N TYR A 166 -14.03 -9.96 -8.40
CA TYR A 166 -14.31 -11.40 -8.19
C TYR A 166 -15.37 -11.93 -9.16
N ALA A 167 -16.40 -11.15 -9.45
CA ALA A 167 -17.40 -11.52 -10.46
C ALA A 167 -16.77 -11.69 -11.86
N SER A 168 -15.88 -10.78 -12.25
CA SER A 168 -15.11 -10.85 -13.50
C SER A 168 -14.24 -12.11 -13.58
N ILE A 169 -13.56 -12.49 -12.49
CA ILE A 169 -12.77 -13.72 -12.43
C ILE A 169 -13.65 -14.95 -12.59
N ASN A 170 -14.74 -15.02 -11.83
CA ASN A 170 -15.68 -16.14 -11.87
C ASN A 170 -16.31 -16.32 -13.26
N ALA A 171 -16.51 -15.21 -13.98
CA ALA A 171 -17.01 -15.22 -15.35
C ALA A 171 -15.91 -15.44 -16.42
N SER A 172 -14.65 -15.68 -16.04
CA SER A 172 -13.48 -15.79 -16.91
C SER A 172 -13.29 -14.57 -17.82
N LYS A 173 -13.64 -13.37 -17.33
CA LYS A 173 -13.52 -12.09 -18.07
C LYS A 173 -12.30 -11.25 -17.68
N TRP A 174 -11.57 -11.61 -16.63
CA TRP A 174 -10.36 -10.92 -16.21
C TRP A 174 -9.15 -11.46 -16.97
N ASN A 175 -8.92 -10.92 -18.16
CA ASN A 175 -7.87 -11.38 -19.08
C ASN A 175 -6.60 -10.52 -18.96
N GLN A 176 -5.50 -11.03 -19.50
CA GLN A 176 -4.29 -10.24 -19.71
C GLN A 176 -4.57 -9.04 -20.61
N ARG A 177 -3.80 -7.96 -20.44
CA ARG A 177 -3.86 -6.80 -21.32
C ARG A 177 -3.62 -7.23 -22.78
N ASP A 178 -4.51 -6.84 -23.67
CA ASP A 178 -4.32 -7.05 -25.10
C ASP A 178 -3.06 -6.34 -25.59
N LYS A 179 -2.17 -7.04 -26.25
CA LYS A 179 -0.91 -6.49 -26.78
C LYS A 179 -1.12 -5.31 -27.71
N ARG A 180 -2.26 -5.26 -28.42
CA ARG A 180 -2.66 -4.16 -29.30
C ARG A 180 -2.96 -2.86 -28.54
N ALA A 181 -3.25 -2.94 -27.24
CA ALA A 181 -3.46 -1.77 -26.37
C ALA A 181 -2.13 -1.17 -25.84
N GLY A 182 -0.98 -1.64 -26.35
CA GLY A 182 0.33 -1.06 -26.06
C GLY A 182 0.57 0.27 -26.79
N ILE A 183 1.62 1.00 -26.39
CA ILE A 183 2.04 2.22 -27.08
C ILE A 183 2.53 1.82 -28.49
N VAL A 184 1.85 2.29 -29.52
CA VAL A 184 2.36 2.23 -30.89
C VAL A 184 3.45 3.29 -31.01
N LYS A 185 4.68 2.87 -31.33
CA LYS A 185 5.69 3.82 -31.80
C LYS A 185 5.24 4.25 -33.20
N LEU A 186 4.70 5.44 -33.31
CA LEU A 186 4.49 6.13 -34.58
C LEU A 186 5.83 6.47 -35.21
#